data_90704273baafca82e58ed4d4ffaf98f6
#
_entry.id   90704273baafca82e58ed4d4ffaf98f6
#
_cell.length_a   1.000
_cell.length_b   1.000
_cell.length_c   1.000
_cell.angle_alpha   90.00
_cell.angle_beta   90.00
_cell.angle_gamma   90.00
#
_symmetry.space_group_name_H-M   'P 1'
#
loop_
_entity.id
_entity.type
_entity.pdbx_description
1 polymer ?
#
loop_
_entity_poly.entity_id
_entity_poly.type
_entity_poly.pdbx_seq_one_letter_code
_entity_poly.pdbx_strand_id
1 'polypeptide(L)'
;MTQIFCLTSGRTGTKYLSYLFKNNIKDCIGKHEPSPTMFGKPVYWYTAGNDEKIRELFQKKVNIINKFNTNLYVETNHAFLKSFSDVAIEFFPDMKLIHVIRNPLKVAKSNFNRYEQLRMIKYPLNYRGDDGNKYIKWTLTGNEEIYKTFNFDNKTIYQISDHKKIYQYFILEWIETENRAINFLNKYKKHNDCYILNVPRDLNKSKKVKDMFNFFNLEMKNKEITFKGRKNKGRKKTIVTEKEISYFNEIISKLPDKYIRIFKNKPYIDFDWCNIFS
;
A
#
# COMPACT_ATOMS: atom_id res chain seq x y z
N MET A 1 -12.98 -0.45 21.03
CA MET A 1 -11.69 -0.80 20.40
C MET A 1 -11.45 0.13 19.24
N THR A 2 -10.33 0.85 19.25
CA THR A 2 -9.90 1.69 18.14
C THR A 2 -9.28 0.83 17.03
N GLN A 3 -9.59 1.12 15.75
CA GLN A 3 -8.99 0.46 14.59
C GLN A 3 -8.09 1.44 13.84
N ILE A 4 -6.87 1.01 13.50
CA ILE A 4 -5.93 1.75 12.66
C ILE A 4 -5.60 0.92 11.42
N PHE A 5 -5.83 1.48 10.23
CA PHE A 5 -5.46 0.85 8.96
C PHE A 5 -4.40 1.67 8.22
N CYS A 6 -3.67 1.01 7.29
CA CYS A 6 -2.63 1.67 6.51
C CYS A 6 -3.07 1.96 5.08
N LEU A 7 -2.93 3.23 4.66
CA LEU A 7 -2.92 3.63 3.26
C LEU A 7 -1.49 3.47 2.73
N THR A 8 -1.30 2.59 1.75
CA THR A 8 0.04 2.30 1.24
C THR A 8 0.01 1.47 -0.05
N SER A 9 0.92 1.78 -0.95
CA SER A 9 1.14 1.01 -2.19
C SER A 9 1.86 -0.33 -1.98
N GLY A 10 2.36 -0.59 -0.76
CA GLY A 10 3.19 -1.75 -0.46
C GLY A 10 4.70 -1.45 -0.58
N ARG A 11 5.54 -2.39 -0.13
CA ARG A 11 7.01 -2.25 -0.08
C ARG A 11 7.50 -1.03 0.73
N THR A 12 6.69 -0.53 1.61
CA THR A 12 6.86 0.69 2.41
C THR A 12 7.25 0.40 3.88
N GLY A 13 7.54 -0.85 4.23
CA GLY A 13 7.93 -1.21 5.60
C GLY A 13 6.76 -1.52 6.53
N THR A 14 5.59 -1.82 6.00
CA THR A 14 4.36 -2.16 6.75
C THR A 14 4.54 -3.26 7.79
N LYS A 15 5.33 -4.31 7.49
CA LYS A 15 5.65 -5.35 8.49
C LYS A 15 6.41 -4.81 9.70
N TYR A 16 7.28 -3.84 9.47
CA TYR A 16 8.01 -3.19 10.55
C TYR A 16 7.12 -2.25 11.35
N LEU A 17 6.21 -1.54 10.67
CA LEU A 17 5.22 -0.69 11.34
C LEU A 17 4.32 -1.50 12.28
N SER A 18 3.79 -2.65 11.83
CA SER A 18 3.04 -3.57 12.70
C SER A 18 3.85 -4.00 13.93
N TYR A 19 5.14 -4.27 13.74
CA TYR A 19 6.05 -4.59 14.85
C TYR A 19 6.17 -3.43 15.84
N LEU A 20 6.31 -2.18 15.36
CA LEU A 20 6.42 -1.00 16.24
C LEU A 20 5.20 -0.86 17.14
N PHE A 21 3.99 -0.97 16.59
CA PHE A 21 2.76 -0.92 17.39
C PHE A 21 2.71 -2.06 18.42
N LYS A 22 2.85 -3.30 17.96
CA LYS A 22 2.76 -4.47 18.84
C LYS A 22 3.73 -4.43 20.03
N ASN A 23 4.94 -3.88 19.85
CA ASN A 23 5.97 -3.95 20.87
C ASN A 23 6.07 -2.68 21.73
N ASN A 24 5.50 -1.56 21.28
CA ASN A 24 5.64 -0.30 21.99
C ASN A 24 4.33 0.21 22.63
N ILE A 25 3.16 -0.24 22.16
CA ILE A 25 1.87 0.25 22.64
C ILE A 25 1.21 -0.77 23.56
N LYS A 26 0.69 -0.29 24.72
CA LYS A 26 -0.08 -1.08 25.65
C LYS A 26 -1.39 -1.55 25.01
N ASP A 27 -1.86 -2.71 25.38
CA ASP A 27 -3.13 -3.29 24.95
C ASP A 27 -3.39 -3.12 23.43
N CYS A 28 -2.40 -3.53 22.64
CA CYS A 28 -2.39 -3.38 21.17
C CYS A 28 -2.17 -4.70 20.46
N ILE A 29 -3.04 -5.03 19.53
CA ILE A 29 -2.87 -6.10 18.55
C ILE A 29 -2.46 -5.52 17.20
N GLY A 30 -1.17 -5.60 16.87
CA GLY A 30 -0.62 -5.22 15.58
C GLY A 30 -0.51 -6.44 14.66
N LYS A 31 -1.18 -6.41 13.51
CA LYS A 31 -1.17 -7.47 12.50
C LYS A 31 -0.65 -6.95 11.16
N HIS A 32 0.11 -7.76 10.46
CA HIS A 32 0.56 -7.49 9.10
C HIS A 32 -0.08 -8.51 8.16
N GLU A 33 -0.95 -8.01 7.27
CA GLU A 33 -1.67 -8.79 6.27
C GLU A 33 -2.37 -10.04 6.86
N PRO A 34 -3.21 -9.88 7.91
CA PRO A 34 -3.87 -11.02 8.55
C PRO A 34 -4.94 -11.64 7.64
N SER A 35 -5.20 -12.93 7.85
CA SER A 35 -6.27 -13.63 7.14
C SER A 35 -7.67 -13.23 7.65
N PRO A 36 -8.65 -13.11 6.75
CA PRO A 36 -8.55 -13.10 5.30
C PRO A 36 -7.71 -11.89 4.82
N THR A 37 -6.73 -12.14 3.94
CA THR A 37 -5.73 -11.11 3.57
C THR A 37 -6.29 -10.01 2.67
N MET A 38 -7.44 -10.22 2.07
CA MET A 38 -8.09 -9.35 1.07
C MET A 38 -7.28 -9.17 -0.23
N PHE A 39 -6.25 -10.02 -0.45
CA PHE A 39 -5.53 -10.15 -1.71
C PHE A 39 -6.17 -11.17 -2.63
N GLY A 40 -5.76 -11.14 -3.88
CA GLY A 40 -6.25 -12.07 -4.89
C GLY A 40 -7.61 -11.65 -5.44
N LYS A 41 -8.61 -12.54 -5.40
CA LYS A 41 -9.95 -12.25 -5.93
C LYS A 41 -10.58 -10.95 -5.43
N PRO A 42 -10.43 -10.52 -4.16
CA PRO A 42 -10.94 -9.23 -3.72
C PRO A 42 -10.41 -8.03 -4.52
N VAL A 43 -9.14 -8.06 -4.94
CA VAL A 43 -8.58 -6.99 -5.79
C VAL A 43 -9.26 -6.98 -7.18
N TYR A 44 -9.51 -8.16 -7.75
CA TYR A 44 -10.24 -8.28 -9.00
C TYR A 44 -11.70 -7.81 -8.85
N TRP A 45 -12.41 -8.22 -7.80
CA TRP A 45 -13.78 -7.82 -7.54
C TRP A 45 -13.90 -6.31 -7.36
N TYR A 46 -12.95 -5.66 -6.68
CA TYR A 46 -12.92 -4.21 -6.51
C TYR A 46 -12.83 -3.50 -7.87
N THR A 47 -11.91 -3.94 -8.73
CA THR A 47 -11.75 -3.38 -10.07
C THR A 47 -12.97 -3.65 -10.97
N ALA A 48 -13.65 -4.77 -10.75
CA ALA A 48 -14.88 -5.15 -11.46
C ALA A 48 -16.17 -4.53 -10.87
N GLY A 49 -16.08 -3.74 -9.78
CA GLY A 49 -17.23 -3.12 -9.13
C GLY A 49 -18.12 -4.08 -8.36
N ASN A 50 -17.60 -5.22 -7.90
CA ASN A 50 -18.36 -6.24 -7.15
C ASN A 50 -18.14 -6.11 -5.64
N ASP A 51 -18.68 -5.05 -5.06
CA ASP A 51 -18.48 -4.72 -3.64
C ASP A 51 -19.18 -5.71 -2.69
N GLU A 52 -20.23 -6.39 -3.16
CA GLU A 52 -20.96 -7.37 -2.34
C GLU A 52 -20.06 -8.54 -1.94
N LYS A 53 -19.36 -9.15 -2.89
CA LYS A 53 -18.39 -10.23 -2.60
C LYS A 53 -17.27 -9.79 -1.67
N ILE A 54 -16.84 -8.52 -1.79
CA ILE A 54 -15.83 -7.95 -0.90
C ILE A 54 -16.42 -7.81 0.50
N ARG A 55 -17.64 -7.29 0.64
CA ARG A 55 -18.35 -7.10 1.91
C ARG A 55 -18.56 -8.42 2.64
N GLU A 56 -19.00 -9.47 1.95
CA GLU A 56 -19.14 -10.81 2.54
C GLU A 56 -17.82 -11.35 3.11
N LEU A 57 -16.74 -11.19 2.35
CA LEU A 57 -15.41 -11.63 2.82
C LEU A 57 -14.90 -10.76 3.97
N PHE A 58 -15.12 -9.45 3.90
CA PHE A 58 -14.70 -8.52 4.93
C PHE A 58 -15.48 -8.71 6.23
N GLN A 59 -16.77 -9.08 6.18
CA GLN A 59 -17.55 -9.44 7.36
C GLN A 59 -16.88 -10.57 8.16
N LYS A 60 -16.27 -11.56 7.49
CA LYS A 60 -15.50 -12.62 8.17
C LYS A 60 -14.29 -12.05 8.91
N LYS A 61 -13.62 -11.05 8.31
CA LYS A 61 -12.51 -10.32 8.96
C LYS A 61 -13.01 -9.53 10.16
N VAL A 62 -14.13 -8.82 10.06
CA VAL A 62 -14.76 -8.07 11.16
C VAL A 62 -15.06 -9.00 12.34
N ASN A 63 -15.62 -10.18 12.07
CA ASN A 63 -15.91 -11.16 13.10
C ASN A 63 -14.65 -11.65 13.83
N ILE A 64 -13.52 -11.73 13.14
CA ILE A 64 -12.22 -12.07 13.75
C ILE A 64 -11.69 -10.89 14.58
N ILE A 65 -11.77 -9.67 14.06
CA ILE A 65 -11.32 -8.45 14.75
C ILE A 65 -12.11 -8.27 16.05
N ASN A 66 -13.42 -8.44 16.02
CA ASN A 66 -14.30 -8.26 17.18
C ASN A 66 -14.10 -9.31 18.30
N LYS A 67 -13.42 -10.43 18.00
CA LYS A 67 -13.04 -11.42 19.02
C LYS A 67 -11.80 -11.03 19.82
N PHE A 68 -11.06 -10.01 19.38
CA PHE A 68 -9.89 -9.57 20.13
C PHE A 68 -10.29 -8.76 21.36
N ASN A 69 -9.82 -9.18 22.51
CA ASN A 69 -9.93 -8.41 23.75
C ASN A 69 -8.75 -7.44 23.82
N THR A 70 -8.91 -6.25 23.23
CA THR A 70 -7.87 -5.21 23.14
C THR A 70 -8.50 -3.85 22.93
N ASN A 71 -7.84 -2.78 23.40
CA ASN A 71 -8.29 -1.40 23.14
C ASN A 71 -7.88 -0.90 21.77
N LEU A 72 -6.84 -1.51 21.15
CA LEU A 72 -6.30 -1.10 19.88
C LEU A 72 -6.03 -2.26 18.92
N TYR A 73 -6.62 -2.23 17.74
CA TYR A 73 -6.29 -3.09 16.61
C TYR A 73 -5.60 -2.29 15.50
N VAL A 74 -4.45 -2.76 15.04
CA VAL A 74 -3.70 -2.14 13.94
C VAL A 74 -3.47 -3.16 12.83
N GLU A 75 -3.94 -2.87 11.64
CA GLU A 75 -3.70 -3.68 10.45
C GLU A 75 -2.86 -2.92 9.42
N THR A 76 -1.66 -3.46 9.14
CA THR A 76 -0.77 -2.92 8.11
C THR A 76 -0.86 -3.78 6.86
N ASN A 77 -1.82 -3.47 6.00
CA ASN A 77 -2.16 -4.27 4.83
C ASN A 77 -2.21 -3.40 3.57
N HIS A 78 -1.36 -3.67 2.58
CA HIS A 78 -1.34 -2.90 1.34
C HIS A 78 -2.46 -3.28 0.36
N ALA A 79 -3.28 -4.31 0.68
CA ALA A 79 -4.53 -4.56 -0.03
C ALA A 79 -5.62 -3.53 0.30
N PHE A 80 -5.49 -2.76 1.39
CA PHE A 80 -6.52 -1.83 1.84
C PHE A 80 -7.05 -0.96 0.70
N LEU A 81 -6.18 -0.21 0.05
CA LEU A 81 -6.55 0.67 -1.08
C LEU A 81 -6.80 -0.09 -2.40
N LYS A 82 -6.43 -1.36 -2.48
CA LYS A 82 -6.56 -2.16 -3.70
C LYS A 82 -7.87 -2.93 -3.76
N SER A 83 -8.50 -3.18 -2.58
CA SER A 83 -9.64 -4.09 -2.57
C SER A 83 -10.73 -3.83 -1.53
N PHE A 84 -10.48 -3.16 -0.40
CA PHE A 84 -11.49 -3.15 0.65
C PHE A 84 -11.63 -1.86 1.45
N SER A 85 -11.00 -0.77 1.04
CA SER A 85 -11.06 0.50 1.76
C SER A 85 -12.49 1.03 1.91
N ASP A 86 -13.24 1.05 0.81
CA ASP A 86 -14.61 1.57 0.79
C ASP A 86 -15.59 0.69 1.59
N VAL A 87 -15.34 -0.62 1.63
CA VAL A 87 -16.12 -1.54 2.48
C VAL A 87 -15.69 -1.41 3.95
N ALA A 88 -14.39 -1.26 4.23
CA ALA A 88 -13.91 -1.19 5.60
C ALA A 88 -14.46 0.01 6.38
N ILE A 89 -14.65 1.17 5.71
CA ILE A 89 -15.18 2.38 6.35
C ILE A 89 -16.65 2.22 6.75
N GLU A 90 -17.42 1.35 6.05
CA GLU A 90 -18.80 1.05 6.42
C GLU A 90 -18.88 0.32 7.78
N PHE A 91 -17.92 -0.58 8.06
CA PHE A 91 -17.85 -1.34 9.32
C PHE A 91 -17.13 -0.59 10.44
N PHE A 92 -16.19 0.27 10.10
CA PHE A 92 -15.36 1.02 11.05
C PHE A 92 -15.32 2.52 10.67
N PRO A 93 -16.45 3.25 10.79
CA PRO A 93 -16.54 4.65 10.38
C PRO A 93 -15.55 5.56 11.13
N ASP A 94 -15.21 5.22 12.38
CA ASP A 94 -14.29 5.98 13.22
C ASP A 94 -12.83 5.52 13.10
N MET A 95 -12.53 4.64 12.12
CA MET A 95 -11.15 4.17 11.93
C MET A 95 -10.16 5.32 11.78
N LYS A 96 -8.98 5.13 12.34
CA LYS A 96 -7.81 5.98 12.14
C LYS A 96 -6.91 5.40 11.06
N LEU A 97 -6.07 6.25 10.47
CA LEU A 97 -5.30 5.90 9.29
C LEU A 97 -3.83 6.28 9.44
N ILE A 98 -2.96 5.49 8.84
CA ILE A 98 -1.55 5.84 8.65
C ILE A 98 -1.24 5.80 7.16
N HIS A 99 -0.92 6.95 6.58
CA HIS A 99 -0.49 7.01 5.18
C HIS A 99 1.03 6.83 5.09
N VAL A 100 1.45 5.68 4.59
CA VAL A 100 2.86 5.27 4.54
C VAL A 100 3.39 5.43 3.13
N ILE A 101 4.07 6.53 2.87
CA ILE A 101 4.55 6.94 1.55
C ILE A 101 6.05 6.64 1.40
N ARG A 102 6.43 6.13 0.25
CA ARG A 102 7.81 5.88 -0.14
C ARG A 102 8.03 6.30 -1.58
N ASN A 103 9.26 6.74 -1.90
CA ASN A 103 9.68 7.09 -3.25
C ASN A 103 9.19 6.06 -4.29
N PRO A 104 8.45 6.48 -5.34
CA PRO A 104 7.82 5.61 -6.33
C PRO A 104 8.82 4.72 -7.07
N LEU A 105 9.97 5.26 -7.45
CA LEU A 105 11.02 4.51 -8.14
C LEU A 105 11.58 3.37 -7.28
N LYS A 106 11.77 3.62 -5.97
CA LYS A 106 12.25 2.60 -5.02
C LYS A 106 11.18 1.53 -4.74
N VAL A 107 9.90 1.91 -4.75
CA VAL A 107 8.79 0.96 -4.62
C VAL A 107 8.70 0.10 -5.87
N ALA A 108 8.65 0.71 -7.06
CA ALA A 108 8.60 0.00 -8.34
C ALA A 108 9.78 -0.97 -8.50
N LYS A 109 11.01 -0.52 -8.18
CA LYS A 109 12.20 -1.38 -8.21
C LYS A 109 12.10 -2.57 -7.26
N SER A 110 11.56 -2.34 -6.07
CA SER A 110 11.37 -3.43 -5.09
C SER A 110 10.32 -4.45 -5.54
N ASN A 111 9.23 -4.00 -6.18
CA ASN A 111 8.20 -4.85 -6.75
C ASN A 111 8.72 -5.61 -7.96
N PHE A 112 9.42 -4.93 -8.89
CA PHE A 112 10.07 -5.53 -10.04
C PHE A 112 11.03 -6.65 -9.63
N ASN A 113 11.94 -6.39 -8.70
CA ASN A 113 12.88 -7.39 -8.20
C ASN A 113 12.17 -8.59 -7.56
N ARG A 114 11.06 -8.33 -6.86
CA ARG A 114 10.23 -9.41 -6.26
C ARG A 114 9.52 -10.22 -7.32
N TYR A 115 8.95 -9.58 -8.31
CA TYR A 115 8.27 -10.23 -9.44
C TYR A 115 9.23 -11.14 -10.20
N GLU A 116 10.39 -10.62 -10.61
CA GLU A 116 11.42 -11.40 -11.31
C GLU A 116 11.87 -12.62 -10.48
N GLN A 117 12.13 -12.43 -9.18
CA GLN A 117 12.49 -13.52 -8.29
C GLN A 117 11.41 -14.61 -8.25
N LEU A 118 10.14 -14.23 -8.14
CA LEU A 118 9.03 -15.18 -8.05
C LEU A 118 8.79 -15.91 -9.37
N ARG A 119 8.94 -15.20 -10.50
CA ARG A 119 8.86 -15.77 -11.83
C ARG A 119 9.92 -16.87 -12.04
N MET A 120 11.16 -16.59 -11.62
CA MET A 120 12.28 -17.56 -11.73
C MET A 120 12.03 -18.85 -10.94
N ILE A 121 11.45 -18.77 -9.74
CA ILE A 121 11.19 -19.94 -8.89
C ILE A 121 9.80 -20.57 -9.13
N LYS A 122 9.06 -20.07 -10.14
CA LYS A 122 7.69 -20.52 -10.48
C LYS A 122 6.73 -20.55 -9.28
N TYR A 123 6.88 -19.62 -8.36
CA TYR A 123 6.10 -19.57 -7.11
C TYR A 123 4.60 -19.30 -7.38
N PRO A 124 3.67 -20.06 -6.80
CA PRO A 124 2.24 -19.97 -7.10
C PRO A 124 1.56 -18.77 -6.39
N LEU A 125 2.02 -17.54 -6.65
CA LEU A 125 1.39 -16.31 -6.14
C LEU A 125 0.31 -15.78 -7.10
N ASN A 126 -0.32 -16.64 -7.85
CA ASN A 126 -1.35 -16.25 -8.78
C ASN A 126 -2.74 -16.73 -8.36
N TYR A 127 -3.74 -16.12 -8.96
CA TYR A 127 -5.13 -16.57 -8.93
C TYR A 127 -5.75 -16.32 -10.30
N ARG A 128 -6.90 -16.95 -10.56
CA ARG A 128 -7.73 -16.65 -11.73
C ARG A 128 -8.84 -15.69 -11.32
N GLY A 129 -9.01 -14.63 -12.10
CA GLY A 129 -10.19 -13.78 -12.03
C GLY A 129 -11.44 -14.53 -12.54
N ASP A 130 -12.61 -13.94 -12.33
CA ASP A 130 -13.87 -14.49 -12.86
C ASP A 130 -13.92 -14.37 -14.39
N ASP A 131 -13.05 -13.55 -15.00
CA ASP A 131 -12.82 -13.44 -16.46
C ASP A 131 -11.88 -14.53 -17.01
N GLY A 132 -11.41 -15.46 -16.16
CA GLY A 132 -10.49 -16.53 -16.55
C GLY A 132 -9.01 -16.12 -16.63
N ASN A 133 -8.70 -14.84 -16.60
CA ASN A 133 -7.33 -14.33 -16.68
C ASN A 133 -6.53 -14.62 -15.40
N LYS A 134 -5.21 -14.64 -15.54
CA LYS A 134 -4.27 -14.94 -14.47
C LYS A 134 -3.67 -13.66 -13.90
N TYR A 135 -3.79 -13.47 -12.59
CA TYR A 135 -3.36 -12.29 -11.85
C TYR A 135 -2.38 -12.65 -10.73
N ILE A 136 -1.57 -11.69 -10.30
CA ILE A 136 -0.74 -11.82 -9.09
C ILE A 136 -1.52 -11.32 -7.88
N LYS A 137 -1.53 -12.08 -6.79
CA LYS A 137 -2.33 -11.78 -5.58
C LYS A 137 -2.11 -10.40 -4.98
N TRP A 138 -0.93 -9.84 -5.09
CA TRP A 138 -0.51 -8.61 -4.39
C TRP A 138 -0.42 -7.37 -5.28
N THR A 139 -0.70 -7.48 -6.59
CA THR A 139 -0.73 -6.35 -7.53
C THR A 139 -2.15 -5.90 -7.84
N LEU A 140 -2.28 -4.72 -8.43
CA LEU A 140 -3.47 -4.33 -9.18
C LEU A 140 -3.67 -5.27 -10.39
N THR A 141 -4.84 -5.20 -11.03
CA THR A 141 -5.21 -6.15 -12.08
C THR A 141 -4.60 -5.81 -13.44
N GLY A 142 -4.36 -4.52 -13.70
CA GLY A 142 -4.01 -4.00 -15.04
C GLY A 142 -5.24 -3.57 -15.84
N ASN A 143 -6.45 -3.78 -15.30
CA ASN A 143 -7.71 -3.35 -15.92
C ASN A 143 -8.11 -1.93 -15.52
N GLU A 144 -7.39 -1.33 -14.57
CA GLU A 144 -7.61 0.03 -14.12
C GLU A 144 -7.31 1.01 -15.25
N GLU A 145 -8.06 2.11 -15.33
CA GLU A 145 -8.00 3.09 -16.44
C GLU A 145 -6.59 3.62 -16.70
N ILE A 146 -5.80 3.82 -15.65
CA ILE A 146 -4.43 4.33 -15.76
C ILE A 146 -3.53 3.47 -16.67
N TYR A 147 -3.75 2.14 -16.70
CA TYR A 147 -2.92 1.24 -17.51
C TYR A 147 -3.20 1.36 -19.01
N LYS A 148 -4.43 1.71 -19.40
CA LYS A 148 -4.82 1.89 -20.81
C LYS A 148 -3.99 2.98 -21.50
N THR A 149 -3.60 4.02 -20.76
CA THR A 149 -2.75 5.12 -21.25
C THR A 149 -1.40 4.64 -21.81
N PHE A 150 -0.93 3.46 -21.38
CA PHE A 150 0.36 2.89 -21.79
C PHE A 150 0.22 1.64 -22.65
N ASN A 151 -0.94 1.45 -23.30
CA ASN A 151 -1.21 0.30 -24.18
C ASN A 151 -0.98 -1.03 -23.45
N PHE A 152 -1.36 -1.10 -22.18
CA PHE A 152 -1.44 -2.38 -21.48
C PHE A 152 -2.71 -3.15 -21.84
N ASP A 153 -3.73 -2.48 -22.44
CA ASP A 153 -4.93 -3.02 -23.06
C ASP A 153 -5.57 -4.18 -22.26
N ASN A 154 -5.79 -3.93 -20.97
CA ASN A 154 -6.26 -4.92 -20.01
C ASN A 154 -5.33 -6.15 -19.84
N LYS A 155 -4.08 -6.03 -20.27
CA LYS A 155 -3.09 -7.10 -20.08
C LYS A 155 -2.67 -7.18 -18.63
N THR A 156 -2.74 -8.38 -18.10
CA THR A 156 -2.15 -8.67 -16.80
C THR A 156 -0.62 -8.65 -16.89
N ILE A 157 0.05 -8.44 -15.77
CA ILE A 157 1.52 -8.42 -15.74
C ILE A 157 2.16 -9.72 -16.28
N TYR A 158 1.43 -10.85 -16.25
CA TYR A 158 1.90 -12.12 -16.82
C TYR A 158 2.02 -12.10 -18.34
N GLN A 159 1.26 -11.23 -19.01
CA GLN A 159 1.26 -11.12 -20.47
C GLN A 159 2.35 -10.14 -20.97
N ILE A 160 3.07 -9.50 -20.04
CA ILE A 160 4.11 -8.53 -20.34
C ILE A 160 5.47 -9.24 -20.25
N SER A 161 6.22 -9.25 -21.36
CA SER A 161 7.58 -9.80 -21.43
C SER A 161 8.67 -8.73 -21.32
N ASP A 162 8.36 -7.50 -21.73
CA ASP A 162 9.30 -6.37 -21.74
C ASP A 162 9.57 -5.87 -20.30
N HIS A 163 10.84 -5.90 -19.89
CA HIS A 163 11.29 -5.45 -18.57
C HIS A 163 10.98 -3.98 -18.29
N LYS A 164 11.06 -3.11 -19.31
CA LYS A 164 10.66 -1.69 -19.20
C LYS A 164 9.18 -1.60 -18.83
N LYS A 165 8.32 -2.27 -19.60
CA LYS A 165 6.88 -2.29 -19.35
C LYS A 165 6.53 -2.88 -17.99
N ILE A 166 7.18 -3.96 -17.56
CA ILE A 166 6.98 -4.53 -16.22
C ILE A 166 7.33 -3.50 -15.14
N TYR A 167 8.44 -2.77 -15.29
CA TYR A 167 8.82 -1.73 -14.35
C TYR A 167 7.82 -0.57 -14.35
N GLN A 168 7.40 -0.12 -15.54
CA GLN A 168 6.37 0.91 -15.72
C GLN A 168 5.04 0.50 -15.11
N TYR A 169 4.65 -0.78 -15.22
CA TYR A 169 3.46 -1.31 -14.56
C TYR A 169 3.48 -1.06 -13.05
N PHE A 170 4.62 -1.28 -12.39
CA PHE A 170 4.74 -1.02 -10.95
C PHE A 170 4.80 0.47 -10.59
N ILE A 171 5.24 1.33 -11.49
CA ILE A 171 5.13 2.78 -11.29
C ILE A 171 3.66 3.20 -11.37
N LEU A 172 2.93 2.73 -12.37
CA LEU A 172 1.49 3.00 -12.52
C LEU A 172 0.69 2.47 -11.33
N GLU A 173 1.03 1.27 -10.82
CA GLU A 173 0.45 0.71 -9.61
C GLU A 173 0.63 1.65 -8.40
N TRP A 174 1.83 2.22 -8.25
CA TRP A 174 2.10 3.17 -7.18
C TRP A 174 1.24 4.43 -7.35
N ILE A 175 1.26 5.04 -8.54
CA ILE A 175 0.49 6.27 -8.83
C ILE A 175 -1.01 6.04 -8.60
N GLU A 176 -1.56 4.95 -9.10
CA GLU A 176 -2.97 4.60 -8.90
C GLU A 176 -3.31 4.43 -7.42
N THR A 177 -2.48 3.70 -6.68
CA THR A 177 -2.72 3.44 -5.26
C THR A 177 -2.65 4.73 -4.43
N GLU A 178 -1.71 5.62 -4.72
CA GLU A 178 -1.58 6.90 -4.02
C GLU A 178 -2.74 7.86 -4.38
N ASN A 179 -3.21 7.86 -5.64
CA ASN A 179 -4.43 8.60 -6.00
C ASN A 179 -5.65 8.05 -5.24
N ARG A 180 -5.78 6.72 -5.11
CA ARG A 180 -6.85 6.11 -4.29
C ARG A 180 -6.75 6.54 -2.82
N ALA A 181 -5.53 6.68 -2.27
CA ALA A 181 -5.34 7.17 -0.91
C ALA A 181 -5.91 8.59 -0.74
N ILE A 182 -5.55 9.52 -1.62
CA ILE A 182 -6.05 10.90 -1.57
C ILE A 182 -7.56 10.96 -1.80
N ASN A 183 -8.07 10.20 -2.78
CA ASN A 183 -9.51 10.13 -3.04
C ASN A 183 -10.29 9.57 -1.85
N PHE A 184 -9.77 8.54 -1.17
CA PHE A 184 -10.36 7.99 0.05
C PHE A 184 -10.41 9.03 1.17
N LEU A 185 -9.28 9.72 1.43
CA LEU A 185 -9.22 10.76 2.46
C LEU A 185 -10.19 11.90 2.19
N ASN A 186 -10.32 12.33 0.93
CA ASN A 186 -11.26 13.37 0.52
C ASN A 186 -12.72 12.91 0.65
N LYS A 187 -13.04 11.74 0.09
CA LYS A 187 -14.41 11.17 0.05
C LYS A 187 -14.98 11.00 1.45
N TYR A 188 -14.16 10.49 2.37
CA TYR A 188 -14.61 10.18 3.73
C TYR A 188 -14.17 11.22 4.78
N LYS A 189 -13.58 12.36 4.34
CA LYS A 189 -13.13 13.47 5.22
C LYS A 189 -12.18 13.01 6.32
N LYS A 190 -11.27 12.07 6.01
CA LYS A 190 -10.38 11.41 6.97
C LYS A 190 -8.99 12.03 7.11
N HIS A 191 -8.77 13.25 6.61
CA HIS A 191 -7.47 13.93 6.72
C HIS A 191 -7.01 14.13 8.16
N ASN A 192 -7.93 14.54 9.06
CA ASN A 192 -7.62 14.77 10.47
C ASN A 192 -7.43 13.47 11.27
N ASP A 193 -7.85 12.35 10.73
CA ASP A 193 -7.70 11.01 11.32
C ASP A 193 -6.48 10.26 10.77
N CYS A 194 -5.67 10.89 9.90
CA CYS A 194 -4.61 10.26 9.15
C CYS A 194 -3.24 10.83 9.47
N TYR A 195 -2.33 9.99 10.01
CA TYR A 195 -0.93 10.35 10.21
C TYR A 195 -0.08 9.96 9.01
N ILE A 196 0.79 10.88 8.54
CA ILE A 196 1.61 10.67 7.35
C ILE A 196 3.04 10.29 7.74
N LEU A 197 3.57 9.23 7.13
CA LEU A 197 4.94 8.75 7.30
C LEU A 197 5.68 8.70 5.96
N ASN A 198 6.83 9.36 5.89
CA ASN A 198 7.78 9.21 4.77
C ASN A 198 8.81 8.13 5.10
N VAL A 199 8.75 7.01 4.42
CA VAL A 199 9.63 5.87 4.70
C VAL A 199 10.74 5.70 3.65
N PRO A 200 11.92 5.24 4.10
CA PRO A 200 12.28 4.69 5.42
C PRO A 200 12.65 5.73 6.48
N ARG A 201 12.70 7.03 6.14
CA ARG A 201 13.24 8.10 6.97
C ARG A 201 12.59 8.15 8.36
N ASP A 202 11.26 8.14 8.41
CA ASP A 202 10.51 8.44 9.62
C ASP A 202 10.42 7.23 10.57
N LEU A 203 10.33 6.00 10.04
CA LEU A 203 10.21 4.78 10.85
C LEU A 203 11.46 4.46 11.71
N ASN A 204 12.59 5.10 11.43
CA ASN A 204 13.83 4.91 12.17
C ASN A 204 14.15 6.07 13.13
N LYS A 205 13.26 7.09 13.21
CA LYS A 205 13.42 8.25 14.08
C LYS A 205 12.49 8.15 15.29
N SER A 206 13.05 8.00 16.50
CA SER A 206 12.30 7.88 17.75
C SER A 206 11.25 9.00 17.88
N LYS A 207 11.63 10.26 17.63
CA LYS A 207 10.73 11.41 17.68
C LYS A 207 9.51 11.19 16.76
N LYS A 208 9.72 10.82 15.49
CA LYS A 208 8.62 10.63 14.53
C LYS A 208 7.68 9.50 14.90
N VAL A 209 8.23 8.41 15.47
CA VAL A 209 7.41 7.29 15.95
C VAL A 209 6.63 7.69 17.20
N LYS A 210 7.24 8.44 18.15
CA LYS A 210 6.55 9.00 19.31
C LYS A 210 5.45 9.99 18.89
N ASP A 211 5.74 10.89 17.95
CA ASP A 211 4.75 11.84 17.39
C ASP A 211 3.54 11.12 16.80
N MET A 212 3.76 10.01 16.07
CA MET A 212 2.68 9.18 15.54
C MET A 212 1.83 8.55 16.66
N PHE A 213 2.46 8.02 17.70
CA PHE A 213 1.72 7.43 18.81
C PHE A 213 0.92 8.49 19.59
N ASN A 214 1.50 9.66 19.80
CA ASN A 214 0.83 10.81 20.43
C ASN A 214 -0.36 11.32 19.59
N PHE A 215 -0.23 11.36 18.26
CA PHE A 215 -1.31 11.76 17.36
C PHE A 215 -2.57 10.88 17.53
N PHE A 216 -2.39 9.60 17.83
CA PHE A 216 -3.49 8.68 18.10
C PHE A 216 -3.83 8.55 19.59
N ASN A 217 -3.23 9.37 20.47
CA ASN A 217 -3.40 9.31 21.93
C ASN A 217 -3.11 7.91 22.52
N LEU A 218 -2.04 7.24 22.06
CA LEU A 218 -1.72 5.88 22.44
C LEU A 218 -0.76 5.83 23.63
N GLU A 219 -1.06 4.97 24.59
CA GLU A 219 -0.21 4.74 25.77
C GLU A 219 0.95 3.81 25.43
N MET A 220 2.18 4.29 25.60
CA MET A 220 3.39 3.53 25.37
C MET A 220 3.67 2.57 26.54
N LYS A 221 4.22 1.38 26.24
CA LYS A 221 4.71 0.42 27.25
C LYS A 221 5.91 0.94 28.03
N ASN A 222 6.81 1.64 27.37
CA ASN A 222 8.05 2.18 27.90
C ASN A 222 8.27 3.61 27.41
N LYS A 223 9.07 4.40 28.13
CA LYS A 223 9.46 5.77 27.73
C LYS A 223 10.21 5.80 26.39
N GLU A 224 10.96 4.73 26.10
CA GLU A 224 11.77 4.64 24.87
C GLU A 224 11.17 3.66 23.86
N ILE A 225 11.33 3.99 22.57
CA ILE A 225 10.88 3.13 21.46
C ILE A 225 11.79 1.90 21.35
N THR A 226 11.19 0.73 21.41
CA THR A 226 11.86 -0.52 21.10
C THR A 226 11.96 -0.69 19.60
N PHE A 227 13.11 -0.38 19.03
CA PHE A 227 13.44 -0.65 17.65
C PHE A 227 14.00 -2.06 17.50
N LYS A 228 13.68 -2.72 16.42
CA LYS A 228 14.33 -3.96 16.01
C LYS A 228 14.80 -3.80 14.57
N GLY A 229 15.99 -4.26 14.27
CA GLY A 229 16.60 -4.14 12.96
C GLY A 229 15.67 -4.58 11.80
N ARG A 230 16.03 -4.23 10.59
CA ARG A 230 15.25 -4.36 9.34
C ARG A 230 14.57 -5.74 9.19
N LYS A 231 13.23 -5.80 9.25
CA LYS A 231 12.42 -7.04 9.27
C LYS A 231 12.31 -7.75 7.92
N ASN A 232 12.42 -7.04 6.81
CA ASN A 232 12.32 -7.59 5.45
C ASN A 232 13.45 -7.03 4.59
N LYS A 233 14.67 -7.55 4.79
CA LYS A 233 15.80 -7.21 3.94
C LYS A 233 15.65 -7.97 2.62
N GLY A 234 15.31 -7.26 1.54
CA GLY A 234 15.32 -7.85 0.20
C GLY A 234 16.73 -8.34 -0.16
N ARG A 235 16.83 -9.44 -0.88
CA ARG A 235 18.13 -10.01 -1.31
C ARG A 235 18.88 -9.10 -2.28
N LYS A 236 18.16 -8.34 -3.15
CA LYS A 236 18.74 -7.38 -4.10
C LYS A 236 18.62 -5.95 -3.57
N LYS A 237 19.64 -5.14 -3.78
CA LYS A 237 19.59 -3.70 -3.48
C LYS A 237 18.57 -3.01 -4.39
N THR A 238 17.80 -2.09 -3.84
CA THR A 238 16.86 -1.22 -4.60
C THR A 238 17.60 0.03 -5.07
N ILE A 239 18.63 -0.16 -5.90
CA ILE A 239 19.33 0.94 -6.55
C ILE A 239 18.52 1.33 -7.77
N VAL A 240 18.18 2.60 -7.87
CA VAL A 240 17.51 3.20 -9.02
C VAL A 240 18.62 3.78 -9.92
N THR A 241 18.55 3.48 -11.19
CA THR A 241 19.49 3.95 -12.21
C THR A 241 18.85 5.04 -13.08
N GLU A 242 19.62 5.76 -13.89
CA GLU A 242 19.12 6.75 -14.84
C GLU A 242 18.10 6.14 -15.83
N LYS A 243 18.31 4.88 -16.21
CA LYS A 243 17.38 4.15 -17.06
C LYS A 243 15.98 4.05 -16.44
N GLU A 244 15.89 3.78 -15.14
CA GLU A 244 14.61 3.68 -14.43
C GLU A 244 13.99 5.07 -14.19
N ILE A 245 14.81 6.10 -14.03
CA ILE A 245 14.36 7.49 -14.00
C ILE A 245 13.75 7.87 -15.36
N SER A 246 14.39 7.52 -16.47
CA SER A 246 13.83 7.79 -17.81
C SER A 246 12.48 7.09 -18.05
N TYR A 247 12.30 5.88 -17.51
CA TYR A 247 11.01 5.17 -17.57
C TYR A 247 9.90 5.89 -16.81
N PHE A 248 10.26 6.46 -15.67
CA PHE A 248 9.33 7.26 -14.89
C PHE A 248 8.95 8.56 -15.60
N ASN A 249 9.94 9.29 -16.13
CA ASN A 249 9.71 10.54 -16.87
C ASN A 249 8.81 10.32 -18.08
N GLU A 250 8.99 9.21 -18.80
CA GLU A 250 8.09 8.83 -19.89
C GLU A 250 6.64 8.63 -19.40
N ILE A 251 6.45 8.03 -18.22
CA ILE A 251 5.12 7.88 -17.64
C ILE A 251 4.52 9.25 -17.32
N ILE A 252 5.27 10.09 -16.62
CA ILE A 252 4.78 11.41 -16.21
C ILE A 252 4.41 12.29 -17.41
N SER A 253 5.20 12.22 -18.49
CA SER A 253 4.91 13.01 -19.72
C SER A 253 3.66 12.56 -20.47
N LYS A 254 3.19 11.34 -20.28
CA LYS A 254 2.04 10.76 -21.00
C LYS A 254 0.77 10.66 -20.16
N LEU A 255 0.89 10.68 -18.83
CA LEU A 255 -0.27 10.56 -17.96
C LEU A 255 -1.10 11.85 -17.95
N PRO A 256 -2.44 11.72 -17.98
CA PRO A 256 -3.34 12.84 -17.76
C PRO A 256 -3.11 13.51 -16.40
N ASP A 257 -3.32 14.84 -16.32
CA ASP A 257 -3.12 15.63 -15.11
C ASP A 257 -3.83 15.07 -13.87
N LYS A 258 -4.99 14.46 -14.05
CA LYS A 258 -5.75 13.84 -12.93
C LYS A 258 -4.93 12.81 -12.14
N TYR A 259 -3.95 12.14 -12.77
CA TYR A 259 -3.09 11.15 -12.11
C TYR A 259 -1.81 11.76 -11.53
N ILE A 260 -1.24 12.77 -12.20
CA ILE A 260 0.06 13.34 -11.80
C ILE A 260 -0.06 14.51 -10.84
N ARG A 261 -1.27 15.07 -10.66
CA ARG A 261 -1.51 16.17 -9.72
C ARG A 261 -1.10 15.86 -8.27
N ILE A 262 -1.01 14.58 -7.88
CA ILE A 262 -0.51 14.20 -6.55
C ILE A 262 0.90 14.73 -6.32
N PHE A 263 1.77 14.77 -7.33
CA PHE A 263 3.15 15.27 -7.22
C PHE A 263 3.22 16.78 -6.99
N LYS A 264 2.16 17.52 -7.34
CA LYS A 264 2.04 18.98 -7.17
C LYS A 264 1.40 19.37 -5.83
N ASN A 265 0.92 18.41 -5.05
CA ASN A 265 0.14 18.63 -3.82
C ASN A 265 0.78 17.97 -2.60
N LYS A 266 0.42 18.50 -1.41
CA LYS A 266 0.77 17.82 -0.15
C LYS A 266 0.08 16.46 -0.06
N PRO A 267 0.75 15.46 0.56
CA PRO A 267 2.08 15.56 1.21
C PRO A 267 3.26 15.33 0.25
N TYR A 268 3.03 15.03 -1.02
CA TYR A 268 4.06 14.54 -1.94
C TYR A 268 5.08 15.61 -2.30
N ILE A 269 4.65 16.88 -2.48
CA ILE A 269 5.54 18.01 -2.82
C ILE A 269 6.60 18.28 -1.73
N ASP A 270 6.32 17.87 -0.50
CA ASP A 270 7.22 18.08 0.65
C ASP A 270 8.34 17.01 0.72
N PHE A 271 8.38 16.06 -0.21
CA PHE A 271 9.37 14.98 -0.19
C PHE A 271 10.55 15.28 -1.12
N ASP A 272 11.77 15.05 -0.62
CA ASP A 272 13.02 15.32 -1.32
C ASP A 272 13.09 14.71 -2.74
N TRP A 273 12.41 13.58 -2.94
CA TRP A 273 12.35 12.92 -4.24
C TRP A 273 11.34 13.54 -5.20
N CYS A 274 10.50 14.46 -4.77
CA CYS A 274 9.56 15.16 -5.65
C CYS A 274 10.30 16.13 -6.59
N ASN A 275 11.45 16.66 -6.16
CA ASN A 275 12.29 17.56 -6.98
C ASN A 275 12.90 16.87 -8.22
N ILE A 276 12.80 15.54 -8.32
CA ILE A 276 13.21 14.79 -9.53
C ILE A 276 12.16 14.96 -10.65
N PHE A 277 10.98 15.53 -10.33
CA PHE A 277 9.81 15.62 -11.21
C PHE A 277 9.45 17.07 -11.58
N SER A 278 10.23 18.05 -11.11
CA SER A 278 10.11 19.48 -11.42
C SER A 278 10.98 19.88 -12.61
#